data_6f90ed68c47c71bceb9097553cb738f3
#
_entry.id   6f90ed68c47c71bceb9097553cb738f3
#
_cell.length_a   1.000
_cell.length_b   1.000
_cell.length_c   1.000
_cell.angle_alpha   90.00
_cell.angle_beta   90.00
_cell.angle_gamma   90.00
#
_symmetry.space_group_name_H-M   'P 1'
#
loop_
_entity.id
_entity.type
_entity.pdbx_description
1 polymer ?
#
loop_
_entity_poly.entity_id
_entity_poly.type
_entity_poly.pdbx_seq_one_letter_code
_entity_poly.pdbx_strand_id
1 'polypeptide(L)'
;VLRVEEKLQSSRIRLEALEELLSVLSELNKRIPIIVEGKRDVLALRALGFEGELLQVHSGKGLYEFSEEVHERFKEVLLLIDWDQRGEALYESLGELLSGLWERYSSFREALKVLSRNEIFEIEAIPDLIERLRSQCELQD
;
A
#
# COMPACT_ATOMS: atom_id res chain seq x y z
N VAL A 1 15.49 1.22 26.96
CA VAL A 1 14.80 0.01 26.53
C VAL A 1 13.34 0.06 26.98
N LEU A 2 12.42 -0.11 26.05
CA LEU A 2 11.00 -0.14 26.37
C LEU A 2 10.65 -1.40 27.19
N ARG A 3 9.79 -1.25 28.16
CA ARG A 3 9.24 -2.38 28.88
C ARG A 3 8.36 -3.20 27.94
N VAL A 4 8.15 -4.48 28.28
CA VAL A 4 7.29 -5.37 27.47
C VAL A 4 5.90 -4.76 27.28
N GLU A 5 5.32 -4.22 28.34
CA GLU A 5 3.99 -3.59 28.29
C GLU A 5 3.93 -2.42 27.32
N GLU A 6 4.97 -1.58 27.31
CA GLU A 6 5.06 -0.44 26.42
C GLU A 6 5.18 -0.88 24.96
N LYS A 7 5.96 -1.95 24.71
CA LYS A 7 6.11 -2.51 23.36
C LYS A 7 4.79 -3.08 22.86
N LEU A 8 4.05 -3.80 23.70
CA LEU A 8 2.76 -4.38 23.35
C LEU A 8 1.72 -3.29 23.06
N GLN A 9 1.70 -2.24 23.88
CA GLN A 9 0.81 -1.11 23.66
C GLN A 9 1.16 -0.38 22.37
N SER A 10 2.44 -0.21 22.09
CA SER A 10 2.91 0.40 20.83
C SER A 10 2.46 -0.44 19.62
N SER A 11 2.53 -1.77 19.73
CA SER A 11 2.06 -2.67 18.67
C SER A 11 0.56 -2.55 18.45
N ARG A 12 -0.22 -2.39 19.51
CA ARG A 12 -1.67 -2.21 19.41
C ARG A 12 -2.02 -0.90 18.73
N ILE A 13 -1.39 0.19 19.13
CA ILE A 13 -1.61 1.50 18.51
C ILE A 13 -1.25 1.45 17.02
N ARG A 14 -0.12 0.84 16.71
CA ARG A 14 0.35 0.69 15.34
C ARG A 14 -0.61 -0.16 14.51
N LEU A 15 -1.08 -1.28 15.06
CA LEU A 15 -2.04 -2.14 14.41
C LEU A 15 -3.33 -1.39 14.10
N GLU A 16 -3.87 -0.68 15.08
CA GLU A 16 -5.08 0.11 14.89
C GLU A 16 -4.91 1.16 13.79
N ALA A 17 -3.76 1.82 13.78
CA ALA A 17 -3.46 2.82 12.74
C ALA A 17 -3.38 2.20 11.36
N LEU A 18 -2.72 1.02 11.23
CA LEU A 18 -2.64 0.30 9.96
C LEU A 18 -4.02 -0.16 9.49
N GLU A 19 -4.82 -0.72 10.39
CA GLU A 19 -6.17 -1.18 10.04
C GLU A 19 -7.06 -0.03 9.61
N GLU A 20 -6.98 1.11 10.29
CA GLU A 20 -7.72 2.32 9.91
C GLU A 20 -7.29 2.81 8.52
N LEU A 21 -5.98 2.88 8.28
CA LEU A 21 -5.44 3.31 7.00
C LEU A 21 -5.90 2.39 5.87
N LEU A 22 -5.82 1.08 6.08
CA LEU A 22 -6.26 0.11 5.08
C LEU A 22 -7.77 0.18 4.84
N SER A 23 -8.55 0.45 5.87
CA SER A 23 -10.00 0.64 5.75
C SER A 23 -10.33 1.84 4.87
N VAL A 24 -9.66 2.97 5.10
CA VAL A 24 -9.85 4.17 4.28
C VAL A 24 -9.45 3.90 2.83
N LEU A 25 -8.29 3.26 2.61
CA LEU A 25 -7.83 2.90 1.27
C LEU A 25 -8.81 1.97 0.56
N SER A 26 -9.34 0.99 1.28
CA SER A 26 -10.31 0.04 0.73
C SER A 26 -11.60 0.75 0.29
N GLU A 27 -12.06 1.72 1.06
CA GLU A 27 -13.22 2.52 0.68
C GLU A 27 -12.95 3.39 -0.54
N LEU A 28 -11.78 4.03 -0.59
CA LEU A 28 -11.39 4.82 -1.76
C LEU A 28 -11.29 3.95 -3.01
N ASN A 29 -10.80 2.72 -2.84
CA ASN A 29 -10.64 1.79 -3.97
C ASN A 29 -11.96 1.42 -4.65
N LYS A 30 -13.08 1.56 -3.98
CA LYS A 30 -14.39 1.31 -4.60
C LYS A 30 -14.66 2.28 -5.75
N ARG A 31 -14.00 3.44 -5.75
CA ARG A 31 -14.20 4.49 -6.76
C ARG A 31 -12.93 4.83 -7.53
N ILE A 32 -11.76 4.58 -6.95
CA ILE A 32 -10.48 4.98 -7.50
C ILE A 32 -9.60 3.75 -7.65
N PRO A 33 -9.04 3.50 -8.85
CA PRO A 33 -8.16 2.35 -9.04
C PRO A 33 -6.86 2.52 -8.28
N ILE A 34 -6.31 1.40 -7.82
CA ILE A 34 -5.01 1.36 -7.17
C ILE A 34 -4.03 0.71 -8.13
N ILE A 35 -2.88 1.34 -8.31
CA ILE A 35 -1.80 0.82 -9.13
C ILE A 35 -0.77 0.17 -8.23
N VAL A 36 -0.45 -1.10 -8.50
CA VAL A 36 0.57 -1.89 -7.81
C VAL A 36 1.55 -2.46 -8.82
N GLU A 37 2.64 -3.06 -8.35
CA GLU A 37 3.66 -3.58 -9.26
C GLU A 37 3.19 -4.84 -9.99
N GLY A 38 2.66 -5.81 -9.26
CA GLY A 38 2.35 -7.10 -9.86
C GLY A 38 1.28 -7.91 -9.17
N LYS A 39 1.16 -9.17 -9.59
CA LYS A 39 0.11 -10.08 -9.18
C LYS A 39 0.09 -10.38 -7.67
N ARG A 40 1.26 -10.50 -7.06
CA ARG A 40 1.33 -10.80 -5.62
C ARG A 40 0.77 -9.67 -4.77
N ASP A 41 0.97 -8.43 -5.21
CA ASP A 41 0.41 -7.25 -4.55
C ASP A 41 -1.11 -7.25 -4.66
N VAL A 42 -1.63 -7.61 -5.83
CA VAL A 42 -3.08 -7.74 -6.04
C VAL A 42 -3.65 -8.78 -5.08
N LEU A 43 -3.02 -9.94 -4.98
CA LEU A 43 -3.48 -11.01 -4.09
C LEU A 43 -3.48 -10.56 -2.64
N ALA A 44 -2.43 -9.83 -2.22
CA ALA A 44 -2.34 -9.31 -0.85
C ALA A 44 -3.47 -8.33 -0.56
N LEU A 45 -3.73 -7.38 -1.46
CA LEU A 45 -4.80 -6.41 -1.27
C LEU A 45 -6.19 -7.07 -1.28
N ARG A 46 -6.40 -8.07 -2.15
CA ARG A 46 -7.65 -8.84 -2.14
C ARG A 46 -7.84 -9.56 -0.81
N ALA A 47 -6.77 -10.14 -0.26
CA ALA A 47 -6.81 -10.80 1.04
C ALA A 47 -7.16 -9.83 2.17
N LEU A 48 -6.80 -8.55 2.02
CA LEU A 48 -7.12 -7.50 2.97
C LEU A 48 -8.52 -6.90 2.77
N GLY A 49 -9.27 -7.39 1.78
CA GLY A 49 -10.64 -6.96 1.56
C GLY A 49 -10.84 -5.87 0.50
N PHE A 50 -9.81 -5.56 -0.26
CA PHE A 50 -9.93 -4.58 -1.36
C PHE A 50 -10.72 -5.20 -2.51
N GLU A 51 -11.80 -4.55 -2.91
CA GLU A 51 -12.71 -5.07 -3.93
C GLU A 51 -12.71 -4.27 -5.23
N GLY A 52 -12.11 -3.08 -5.23
CA GLY A 52 -12.09 -2.20 -6.38
C GLY A 52 -11.09 -2.60 -7.45
N GLU A 53 -10.89 -1.74 -8.42
CA GLU A 53 -9.98 -2.02 -9.52
C GLU A 53 -8.52 -1.90 -9.07
N LEU A 54 -7.73 -2.93 -9.39
CA LEU A 54 -6.30 -2.99 -9.08
C LEU A 54 -5.55 -3.18 -10.39
N LEU A 55 -4.67 -2.23 -10.71
CA LEU A 55 -3.92 -2.23 -11.96
C LEU A 55 -2.48 -2.64 -11.70
N GLN A 56 -1.95 -3.52 -12.53
CA GLN A 56 -0.58 -4.02 -12.41
C GLN A 56 0.33 -3.34 -13.43
N VAL A 57 1.42 -2.75 -12.95
CA VAL A 57 2.43 -2.15 -13.83
C VAL A 57 3.07 -3.23 -14.70
N HIS A 58 3.41 -4.36 -14.08
CA HIS A 58 4.02 -5.50 -14.80
C HIS A 58 2.93 -6.34 -15.46
N SER A 59 2.40 -5.85 -16.59
CA SER A 59 1.30 -6.47 -17.32
C SER A 59 1.67 -6.85 -18.75
N GLY A 60 2.98 -6.90 -19.05
CA GLY A 60 3.47 -7.21 -20.40
C GLY A 60 3.61 -5.98 -21.29
N LYS A 61 3.24 -4.80 -20.80
CA LYS A 61 3.38 -3.54 -21.54
C LYS A 61 4.55 -2.74 -20.99
N GLY A 62 5.08 -1.84 -21.82
CA GLY A 62 6.06 -0.88 -21.35
C GLY A 62 5.44 0.15 -20.42
N LEU A 63 6.26 0.79 -19.62
CA LEU A 63 5.81 1.76 -18.62
C LEU A 63 5.06 2.94 -19.26
N TYR A 64 5.55 3.44 -20.37
CA TYR A 64 4.94 4.55 -21.08
C TYR A 64 3.55 4.16 -21.61
N GLU A 65 3.45 3.01 -22.25
CA GLU A 65 2.17 2.50 -22.77
C GLU A 65 1.16 2.30 -21.66
N PHE A 66 1.58 1.71 -20.54
CA PHE A 66 0.74 1.55 -19.37
C PHE A 66 0.20 2.90 -18.88
N SER A 67 1.09 3.89 -18.78
CA SER A 67 0.73 5.22 -18.28
C SER A 67 -0.25 5.93 -19.23
N GLU A 68 -0.07 5.77 -20.55
CA GLU A 68 -1.00 6.35 -21.51
C GLU A 68 -2.41 5.76 -21.36
N GLU A 69 -2.50 4.44 -21.18
CA GLU A 69 -3.80 3.78 -20.98
C GLU A 69 -4.47 4.25 -19.70
N VAL A 70 -3.70 4.46 -18.64
CA VAL A 70 -4.25 4.96 -17.38
C VAL A 70 -4.82 6.37 -17.58
N HIS A 71 -4.09 7.24 -18.27
CA HIS A 71 -4.57 8.60 -18.58
C HIS A 71 -5.87 8.59 -19.40
N GLU A 72 -6.01 7.65 -20.31
CA GLU A 72 -7.21 7.54 -21.14
C GLU A 72 -8.44 7.09 -20.34
N ARG A 73 -8.21 6.23 -19.34
CA ARG A 73 -9.32 5.56 -18.62
C ARG A 73 -9.72 6.25 -17.32
N PHE A 74 -8.79 6.93 -16.67
CA PHE A 74 -9.02 7.42 -15.30
C PHE A 74 -8.60 8.87 -15.13
N LYS A 75 -9.31 9.56 -14.23
CA LYS A 75 -9.00 10.94 -13.83
C LYS A 75 -8.19 10.99 -12.54
N GLU A 76 -8.28 9.95 -11.71
CA GLU A 76 -7.58 9.83 -10.45
C GLU A 76 -7.15 8.40 -10.23
N VAL A 77 -5.97 8.21 -9.63
CA VAL A 77 -5.45 6.91 -9.26
C VAL A 77 -4.71 6.99 -7.93
N LEU A 78 -4.59 5.86 -7.26
CA LEU A 78 -3.74 5.70 -6.09
C LEU A 78 -2.51 4.90 -6.51
N LEU A 79 -1.30 5.39 -6.17
CA LEU A 79 -0.07 4.65 -6.43
C LEU A 79 0.36 3.96 -5.14
N LEU A 80 0.24 2.64 -5.09
CA LEU A 80 0.71 1.82 -3.98
C LEU A 80 1.85 0.93 -4.46
N ILE A 81 2.93 1.57 -4.89
CA ILE A 81 4.15 0.89 -5.32
C ILE A 81 5.00 0.62 -4.09
N ASP A 82 5.71 -0.50 -4.10
CA ASP A 82 6.61 -0.89 -3.02
C ASP A 82 7.62 0.22 -2.69
N TRP A 83 8.19 0.17 -1.50
CA TRP A 83 9.14 1.19 -1.04
C TRP A 83 10.52 0.61 -0.74
N ASP A 84 10.88 -0.51 -1.36
CA ASP A 84 12.27 -0.92 -1.46
C ASP A 84 12.97 -0.01 -2.48
N GLN A 85 14.27 -0.17 -2.66
CA GLN A 85 15.05 0.71 -3.54
C GLN A 85 14.50 0.72 -4.96
N ARG A 86 14.18 -0.46 -5.49
CA ARG A 86 13.64 -0.59 -6.85
C ARG A 86 12.25 0.00 -6.94
N GLY A 87 11.42 -0.21 -5.92
CA GLY A 87 10.08 0.35 -5.86
C GLY A 87 10.06 1.87 -5.79
N GLU A 88 10.99 2.46 -5.05
CA GLU A 88 11.10 3.91 -4.99
C GLU A 88 11.44 4.50 -6.37
N ALA A 89 12.34 3.85 -7.10
CA ALA A 89 12.69 4.30 -8.46
C ALA A 89 11.50 4.19 -9.41
N LEU A 90 10.74 3.10 -9.32
CA LEU A 90 9.53 2.91 -10.12
C LEU A 90 8.46 3.94 -9.76
N TYR A 91 8.28 4.20 -8.48
CA TYR A 91 7.32 5.19 -7.99
C TYR A 91 7.64 6.59 -8.57
N GLU A 92 8.92 6.96 -8.58
CA GLU A 92 9.35 8.24 -9.13
C GLU A 92 9.03 8.33 -10.64
N SER A 93 9.36 7.28 -11.39
CA SER A 93 9.09 7.24 -12.84
C SER A 93 7.60 7.28 -13.14
N LEU A 94 6.81 6.49 -12.43
CA LEU A 94 5.35 6.48 -12.59
C LEU A 94 4.74 7.82 -12.19
N GLY A 95 5.24 8.41 -11.11
CA GLY A 95 4.74 9.69 -10.64
C GLY A 95 4.88 10.79 -11.68
N GLU A 96 5.98 10.79 -12.42
CA GLU A 96 6.18 11.73 -13.52
C GLU A 96 5.23 11.45 -14.68
N LEU A 97 5.14 10.19 -15.10
CA LEU A 97 4.29 9.80 -16.23
C LEU A 97 2.80 9.98 -15.94
N LEU A 98 2.39 9.82 -14.69
CA LEU A 98 0.98 9.94 -14.28
C LEU A 98 0.68 11.28 -13.59
N SER A 99 1.53 12.27 -13.78
CA SER A 99 1.37 13.59 -13.17
C SER A 99 -0.04 14.13 -13.36
N GLY A 100 -0.62 14.64 -12.28
CA GLY A 100 -1.98 15.15 -12.27
C GLY A 100 -3.04 14.15 -11.82
N LEU A 101 -2.72 12.85 -11.80
CA LEU A 101 -3.71 11.81 -11.46
C LEU A 101 -3.58 11.27 -10.05
N TRP A 102 -2.40 11.31 -9.44
CA TRP A 102 -2.14 10.59 -8.19
C TRP A 102 -1.76 11.45 -6.99
N GLU A 103 -1.32 12.67 -7.21
CA GLU A 103 -0.70 13.50 -6.18
C GLU A 103 -1.63 13.77 -4.99
N ARG A 104 -2.92 13.85 -5.24
CA ARG A 104 -3.92 14.08 -4.20
C ARG A 104 -3.87 13.02 -3.10
N TYR A 105 -3.49 11.79 -3.46
CA TYR A 105 -3.52 10.64 -2.55
C TYR A 105 -2.13 10.16 -2.15
N SER A 106 -1.10 10.94 -2.39
CA SER A 106 0.29 10.55 -2.13
C SER A 106 0.58 10.26 -0.65
N SER A 107 -0.15 10.90 0.26
CA SER A 107 0.06 10.73 1.70
C SER A 107 -0.26 9.30 2.19
N PHE A 108 -1.10 8.56 1.49
CA PHE A 108 -1.46 7.21 1.91
C PHE A 108 -0.28 6.25 1.83
N ARG A 109 0.47 6.29 0.74
CA ARG A 109 1.68 5.46 0.59
C ARG A 109 2.73 5.86 1.63
N GLU A 110 2.90 7.16 1.87
CA GLU A 110 3.84 7.63 2.88
C GLU A 110 3.45 7.16 4.27
N ALA A 111 2.16 7.15 4.59
CA ALA A 111 1.69 6.63 5.87
C ALA A 111 1.97 5.13 6.02
N LEU A 112 1.81 4.34 4.95
CA LEU A 112 2.15 2.93 4.95
C LEU A 112 3.65 2.72 5.26
N LYS A 113 4.51 3.51 4.62
CA LYS A 113 5.95 3.46 4.87
C LYS A 113 6.28 3.73 6.34
N VAL A 114 5.71 4.79 6.88
CA VAL A 114 5.94 5.17 8.29
C VAL A 114 5.48 4.06 9.22
N LEU A 115 4.28 3.53 9.00
CA LEU A 115 3.73 2.50 9.86
C LEU A 115 4.42 1.14 9.71
N SER A 116 5.13 0.92 8.60
CA SER A 116 5.90 -0.31 8.40
C SER A 116 7.20 -0.34 9.22
N ARG A 117 7.71 0.82 9.64
CA ARG A 117 8.90 0.96 10.50
C ARG A 117 10.13 0.19 10.01
N ASN A 118 10.33 0.15 8.69
CA ASN A 118 11.43 -0.58 8.06
C ASN A 118 11.41 -2.10 8.31
N GLU A 119 10.27 -2.65 8.72
CA GLU A 119 10.10 -4.09 8.88
C GLU A 119 9.67 -4.75 7.58
N ILE A 120 8.93 -4.03 6.75
CA ILE A 120 8.51 -4.46 5.43
C ILE A 120 8.73 -3.33 4.42
N PHE A 121 8.87 -3.68 3.15
CA PHE A 121 9.13 -2.73 2.07
C PHE A 121 8.23 -2.98 0.86
N GLU A 122 7.28 -3.88 0.99
CA GLU A 122 6.46 -4.34 -0.12
C GLU A 122 5.00 -4.47 0.30
N ILE A 123 4.11 -4.17 -0.64
CA ILE A 123 2.66 -4.32 -0.43
C ILE A 123 2.32 -5.78 -0.08
N GLU A 124 2.94 -6.74 -0.77
CA GLU A 124 2.66 -8.16 -0.53
C GLU A 124 2.96 -8.61 0.89
N ALA A 125 3.79 -7.89 1.63
CA ALA A 125 4.15 -8.22 3.00
C ALA A 125 3.18 -7.65 4.05
N ILE A 126 2.22 -6.82 3.67
CA ILE A 126 1.28 -6.21 4.62
C ILE A 126 0.44 -7.24 5.37
N PRO A 127 -0.14 -8.25 4.72
CA PRO A 127 -0.95 -9.23 5.46
C PRO A 127 -0.17 -9.93 6.58
N ASP A 128 1.08 -10.30 6.33
CA ASP A 128 1.92 -10.94 7.35
C ASP A 128 2.26 -9.97 8.50
N LEU A 129 2.50 -8.71 8.18
CA LEU A 129 2.74 -7.69 9.22
C LEU A 129 1.51 -7.55 10.13
N ILE A 130 0.33 -7.47 9.54
CA ILE A 130 -0.93 -7.37 10.31
C ILE A 130 -1.09 -8.59 11.24
N GLU A 131 -0.87 -9.79 10.70
CA GLU A 131 -0.97 -11.04 11.45
C GLU A 131 0.02 -11.05 12.62
N ARG A 132 1.25 -10.64 12.38
CA ARG A 132 2.28 -10.58 13.41
C ARG A 132 1.93 -9.59 14.51
N LEU A 133 1.41 -8.41 14.13
CA LEU A 133 1.00 -7.40 15.11
C LEU A 133 -0.20 -7.87 15.93
N ARG A 134 -1.15 -8.57 15.31
CA ARG A 134 -2.29 -9.16 16.02
C ARG A 134 -1.82 -10.18 17.04
N SER A 135 -0.89 -11.05 16.66
CA SER A 135 -0.33 -12.04 17.57
C SER A 135 0.36 -11.40 18.77
N GLN A 136 1.09 -10.32 18.54
CA GLN A 136 1.73 -9.57 19.62
C GLN A 136 0.71 -8.97 20.59
N CYS A 137 -0.40 -8.48 20.06
CA CYS A 137 -1.46 -7.89 20.89
C CYS A 137 -2.21 -8.95 21.69
N GLU A 138 -2.44 -10.14 21.14
CA GLU A 138 -3.09 -11.25 21.81
C GLU A 138 -2.31 -11.77 23.02
N LEU A 139 -0.99 -11.63 23.01
CA LEU A 139 -0.16 -12.05 24.14
C LEU A 139 -0.39 -11.20 25.41
N GLN A 140 -1.13 -10.10 25.32
CA GLN A 140 -1.47 -9.26 26.47
C GLN A 140 -2.69 -9.78 27.24
N ASP A 141 -3.53 -10.53 26.57
CA ASP A 141 -4.77 -11.04 27.14
C ASP A 141 -4.52 -12.43 27.74
#